data_8b37fc16f20efef2fe1693a08fecc083
#
_entry.id   8b37fc16f20efef2fe1693a08fecc083
#
_cell.length_a   1.000
_cell.length_b   1.000
_cell.length_c   1.000
_cell.angle_alpha   90.00
_cell.angle_beta   90.00
_cell.angle_gamma   90.00
#
_symmetry.space_group_name_H-M   'P 1'
#
loop_
_entity.id
_entity.type
_entity.pdbx_description
1 polymer ?
#
loop_
_entity_poly.entity_id
_entity_poly.type
_entity_poly.pdbx_seq_one_letter_code
_entity_poly.pdbx_strand_id
1 'polypeptide(L)'
;MITKEEALALLKSTETYRIERTISTGNMDKFCEAICAFANDLPNSHKNGYLFIGAHDNGSLSGLKVDDTLLKRISSIRSDGNILPLPVMNVDKLDFPEGDLLVAEVTPSLIPPVRYRGRVFVRVGPRRDIASEAEERILTERRTSYMATYDATPCIGSSLDDLYLDYIRDTYLPAVVDTEVLAQDNRDIKEQLASVRLYDRIHDCPTYAALILFGKNPRYYMPGAYVQYVRFEGKEKGGEVLNEKRFQGPLYKMLSELESFVENAIVTQRPVTESLFKEKTIINYPNKALRELMMNACMHRDYQANMPIRLYQFDDHVEIMNAGGLYGEARPENFPTVNDYRNPIIAEAMKEMKYVNMFNQGVKRVQDILHENGNKPAEFDVSKLTVFCVNVFSTESEAEGVHKQTQKNDTISVSIKTQQLTDRQNKIYTIIKNDTINDTINAQMLSKILGTSIITIKRDLYILRDKNLIKYVGSNKTGHWVAIDNQKSENDN
;
A
#
# COMPACT_ATOMS: atom_id res chain seq x y z
N MET A 1 22.42 -10.04 25.01
CA MET A 1 22.89 -11.29 25.63
C MET A 1 23.10 -11.06 27.12
N ILE A 2 22.65 -12.01 27.94
CA ILE A 2 22.74 -11.94 29.40
C ILE A 2 24.21 -12.03 29.86
N THR A 3 24.60 -11.25 30.88
CA THR A 3 25.92 -11.35 31.51
C THR A 3 26.02 -12.55 32.49
N LYS A 4 27.25 -12.92 32.87
CA LYS A 4 27.46 -14.01 33.87
C LYS A 4 26.81 -13.67 35.21
N GLU A 5 26.90 -12.44 35.65
CA GLU A 5 26.33 -11.94 36.90
C GLU A 5 24.81 -12.01 36.87
N GLU A 6 24.19 -11.59 35.79
CA GLU A 6 22.73 -11.66 35.59
C GLU A 6 22.25 -13.11 35.53
N ALA A 7 22.98 -14.00 34.83
CA ALA A 7 22.67 -15.42 34.76
C ALA A 7 22.71 -16.08 36.17
N LEU A 8 23.74 -15.78 36.96
CA LEU A 8 23.83 -16.27 38.34
C LEU A 8 22.73 -15.73 39.24
N ALA A 9 22.34 -14.46 39.06
CA ALA A 9 21.21 -13.88 39.80
C ALA A 9 19.88 -14.59 39.47
N LEU A 10 19.66 -14.87 38.18
CA LEU A 10 18.46 -15.61 37.73
C LEU A 10 18.49 -17.07 38.16
N LEU A 11 19.65 -17.73 38.18
CA LEU A 11 19.77 -19.10 38.69
C LEU A 11 19.46 -19.22 40.16
N LYS A 12 19.75 -18.19 40.97
CA LYS A 12 19.44 -18.17 42.42
C LYS A 12 18.00 -17.77 42.71
N SER A 13 17.28 -17.19 41.76
CA SER A 13 15.89 -16.80 41.93
C SER A 13 14.98 -18.01 41.86
N THR A 14 13.74 -17.89 42.36
CA THR A 14 12.70 -18.91 42.15
C THR A 14 12.35 -19.00 40.67
N GLU A 15 12.10 -20.21 40.15
CA GLU A 15 11.58 -20.37 38.80
C GLU A 15 10.29 -19.57 38.61
N THR A 16 10.24 -18.84 37.52
CA THR A 16 9.12 -18.01 37.13
C THR A 16 8.66 -18.36 35.70
N TYR A 17 7.67 -17.68 35.23
CA TYR A 17 7.24 -17.80 33.79
C TYR A 17 8.36 -17.49 32.78
N ARG A 18 9.50 -16.92 33.21
CA ARG A 18 10.63 -16.53 32.35
C ARG A 18 11.84 -17.43 32.45
N ILE A 19 11.87 -18.37 33.38
CA ILE A 19 13.07 -19.17 33.69
C ILE A 19 12.70 -20.65 33.67
N GLU A 20 13.47 -21.42 32.92
CA GLU A 20 13.46 -22.89 32.92
C GLU A 20 14.87 -23.40 33.14
N ARG A 21 15.09 -24.34 34.05
CA ARG A 21 16.39 -24.98 34.34
C ARG A 21 16.31 -26.45 33.97
N THR A 22 17.41 -26.99 33.51
CA THR A 22 17.52 -28.41 33.22
C THR A 22 18.96 -28.89 33.18
N ILE A 23 19.19 -30.11 33.70
CA ILE A 23 20.46 -30.82 33.52
C ILE A 23 20.46 -31.68 32.24
N SER A 24 19.31 -31.89 31.64
CA SER A 24 19.17 -32.69 30.43
C SER A 24 19.71 -31.95 29.23
N THR A 25 20.52 -32.61 28.42
CA THR A 25 21.02 -32.08 27.15
C THR A 25 20.32 -32.66 25.92
N GLY A 26 19.46 -33.66 26.09
CA GLY A 26 18.89 -34.44 24.98
C GLY A 26 17.38 -34.26 24.74
N ASN A 27 16.66 -33.61 25.64
CA ASN A 27 15.20 -33.50 25.54
C ASN A 27 14.74 -32.32 24.65
N MET A 28 14.94 -32.46 23.34
CA MET A 28 14.68 -31.41 22.37
C MET A 28 13.22 -30.94 22.37
N ASP A 29 12.26 -31.87 22.53
CA ASP A 29 10.84 -31.48 22.56
C ASP A 29 10.54 -30.54 23.73
N LYS A 30 11.05 -30.82 24.93
CA LYS A 30 10.88 -29.93 26.07
C LYS A 30 11.55 -28.54 25.86
N PHE A 31 12.69 -28.52 25.19
CA PHE A 31 13.37 -27.24 24.85
C PHE A 31 12.54 -26.43 23.88
N CYS A 32 12.04 -27.03 22.81
CA CYS A 32 11.18 -26.37 21.84
C CYS A 32 9.87 -25.87 22.49
N GLU A 33 9.26 -26.64 23.36
CA GLU A 33 8.05 -26.25 24.10
C GLU A 33 8.33 -25.05 25.04
N ALA A 34 9.48 -25.04 25.74
CA ALA A 34 9.88 -23.95 26.63
C ALA A 34 10.15 -22.66 25.79
N ILE A 35 10.90 -22.76 24.67
CA ILE A 35 11.17 -21.66 23.76
C ILE A 35 9.86 -21.11 23.18
N CYS A 36 8.96 -21.98 22.75
CA CYS A 36 7.63 -21.60 22.29
C CYS A 36 6.84 -20.83 23.35
N ALA A 37 6.84 -21.31 24.59
CA ALA A 37 6.14 -20.69 25.67
C ALA A 37 6.73 -19.33 26.11
N PHE A 38 8.04 -19.18 26.06
CA PHE A 38 8.71 -17.90 26.29
C PHE A 38 8.39 -16.89 25.17
N ALA A 39 8.40 -17.35 23.93
CA ALA A 39 8.05 -16.51 22.79
C ALA A 39 6.58 -16.01 22.84
N ASN A 40 5.67 -16.79 23.44
CA ASN A 40 4.28 -16.39 23.62
C ASN A 40 4.07 -15.38 24.76
N ASP A 41 4.94 -15.33 25.76
CA ASP A 41 4.88 -14.39 26.89
C ASP A 41 3.44 -14.13 27.38
N LEU A 42 2.72 -15.18 27.79
CA LEU A 42 1.31 -15.08 28.18
C LEU A 42 1.02 -13.92 29.15
N PRO A 43 1.89 -13.65 30.19
CA PRO A 43 1.70 -12.50 31.07
C PRO A 43 1.87 -11.13 30.42
N ASN A 44 2.32 -11.04 29.16
CA ASN A 44 2.60 -9.79 28.45
C ASN A 44 3.65 -8.91 29.16
N SER A 45 4.72 -9.54 29.60
CA SER A 45 5.76 -8.88 30.38
C SER A 45 6.77 -8.10 29.53
N HIS A 46 6.83 -8.40 28.22
CA HIS A 46 7.83 -7.89 27.25
C HIS A 46 9.30 -8.18 27.68
N LYS A 47 9.52 -9.15 28.56
CA LYS A 47 10.84 -9.51 29.06
C LYS A 47 11.28 -10.85 28.50
N ASN A 48 12.57 -10.96 28.17
CA ASN A 48 13.13 -12.20 27.65
C ASN A 48 12.94 -13.39 28.59
N GLY A 49 12.68 -14.54 28.02
CA GLY A 49 12.69 -15.83 28.71
C GLY A 49 14.05 -16.53 28.57
N TYR A 50 14.41 -17.35 29.56
CA TYR A 50 15.71 -18.00 29.62
C TYR A 50 15.57 -19.51 29.88
N LEU A 51 16.12 -20.29 28.96
CA LEU A 51 16.32 -21.73 29.18
C LEU A 51 17.79 -21.95 29.54
N PHE A 52 18.03 -22.41 30.77
CA PHE A 52 19.32 -22.75 31.31
C PHE A 52 19.54 -24.27 31.26
N ILE A 53 20.49 -24.70 30.42
CA ILE A 53 20.89 -26.10 30.29
C ILE A 53 22.22 -26.31 31.00
N GLY A 54 22.30 -27.23 31.94
CA GLY A 54 23.43 -27.44 32.80
C GLY A 54 23.22 -26.93 34.26
N ALA A 55 21.99 -26.65 34.63
CA ALA A 55 21.61 -26.21 35.97
C ALA A 55 20.53 -27.13 36.58
N HIS A 56 20.64 -27.40 37.88
CA HIS A 56 19.64 -28.06 38.68
C HIS A 56 18.49 -27.12 39.05
N ASP A 57 17.35 -27.63 39.46
CA ASP A 57 16.17 -26.85 39.87
C ASP A 57 16.48 -25.89 41.04
N ASN A 58 17.45 -26.24 41.92
CA ASN A 58 17.91 -25.37 43.01
C ASN A 58 18.89 -24.26 42.54
N GLY A 59 19.19 -24.17 41.22
CA GLY A 59 20.09 -23.20 40.63
C GLY A 59 21.59 -23.55 40.71
N SER A 60 21.99 -24.72 41.27
CA SER A 60 23.38 -25.15 41.21
C SER A 60 23.76 -25.70 39.85
N LEU A 61 25.02 -25.48 39.45
CA LEU A 61 25.54 -26.00 38.17
C LEU A 61 25.76 -27.50 38.24
N SER A 62 25.48 -28.19 37.13
CA SER A 62 25.57 -29.66 37.03
C SER A 62 26.95 -30.22 36.68
N GLY A 63 27.94 -29.35 36.47
CA GLY A 63 29.25 -29.76 35.96
C GLY A 63 29.27 -30.04 34.44
N LEU A 64 28.24 -29.62 33.71
CA LEU A 64 28.14 -29.81 32.28
C LEU A 64 29.36 -29.21 31.56
N LYS A 65 29.83 -29.91 30.50
CA LYS A 65 30.75 -29.36 29.53
C LYS A 65 30.01 -29.16 28.24
N VAL A 66 29.88 -27.92 27.84
CA VAL A 66 29.18 -27.53 26.58
C VAL A 66 30.15 -27.63 25.44
N ASP A 67 29.89 -28.55 24.52
CA ASP A 67 30.63 -28.66 23.25
C ASP A 67 29.93 -27.91 22.10
N ASP A 68 30.65 -27.77 21.01
CA ASP A 68 30.14 -27.11 19.79
C ASP A 68 28.92 -27.83 19.20
N THR A 69 28.85 -29.14 19.37
CA THR A 69 27.72 -29.97 18.89
C THR A 69 26.43 -29.64 19.63
N LEU A 70 26.49 -29.50 20.95
CA LEU A 70 25.35 -29.11 21.75
C LEU A 70 24.90 -27.69 21.45
N LEU A 71 25.88 -26.75 21.32
CA LEU A 71 25.60 -25.35 20.98
C LEU A 71 24.88 -25.25 19.64
N LYS A 72 25.38 -25.91 18.60
CA LYS A 72 24.78 -25.95 17.26
C LYS A 72 23.37 -26.56 17.30
N ARG A 73 23.20 -27.66 18.02
CA ARG A 73 21.91 -28.34 18.13
C ARG A 73 20.82 -27.47 18.78
N ILE A 74 21.15 -26.73 19.83
CA ILE A 74 20.19 -25.82 20.48
C ILE A 74 19.93 -24.59 19.59
N SER A 75 20.97 -24.04 18.95
CA SER A 75 20.81 -22.92 18.02
C SER A 75 19.96 -23.28 16.80
N SER A 76 20.01 -24.53 16.33
CA SER A 76 19.22 -24.97 15.16
C SER A 76 17.70 -24.99 15.42
N ILE A 77 17.26 -25.00 16.68
CA ILE A 77 15.83 -24.92 17.04
C ILE A 77 15.17 -23.69 16.41
N ARG A 78 15.90 -22.57 16.26
CA ARG A 78 15.40 -21.37 15.63
C ARG A 78 14.92 -21.58 14.19
N SER A 79 15.54 -22.48 13.45
CA SER A 79 15.35 -22.62 12.00
C SER A 79 14.92 -24.00 11.53
N ASP A 80 14.64 -24.94 12.44
CA ASP A 80 14.24 -26.29 12.09
C ASP A 80 12.81 -26.43 11.55
N GLY A 81 12.04 -25.33 11.59
CA GLY A 81 10.68 -25.25 11.06
C GLY A 81 9.60 -25.84 11.97
N ASN A 82 9.95 -26.39 13.14
CA ASN A 82 8.98 -26.95 14.09
C ASN A 82 8.30 -25.87 14.94
N ILE A 83 8.95 -24.68 15.12
CA ILE A 83 8.38 -23.53 15.83
C ILE A 83 8.04 -22.44 14.81
N LEU A 84 6.77 -22.07 14.73
CA LEU A 84 6.27 -21.06 13.79
C LEU A 84 5.29 -20.10 14.49
N PRO A 85 5.37 -18.78 14.26
CA PRO A 85 6.47 -18.06 13.57
C PRO A 85 7.83 -18.35 14.19
N LEU A 86 8.91 -18.17 13.42
CA LEU A 86 10.28 -18.45 13.92
C LEU A 86 10.57 -17.61 15.17
N PRO A 87 11.09 -18.24 16.26
CA PRO A 87 11.40 -17.51 17.49
C PRO A 87 12.62 -16.60 17.31
N VAL A 88 12.59 -15.44 17.95
CA VAL A 88 13.77 -14.59 18.09
C VAL A 88 14.52 -15.05 19.32
N MET A 89 15.69 -15.65 19.14
CA MET A 89 16.47 -16.20 20.22
C MET A 89 17.96 -16.12 19.97
N ASN A 90 18.72 -16.03 21.06
CA ASN A 90 20.17 -16.13 21.09
C ASN A 90 20.58 -17.32 21.95
N VAL A 91 21.64 -18.00 21.56
CA VAL A 91 22.18 -19.13 22.32
C VAL A 91 23.65 -18.87 22.60
N ASP A 92 24.03 -18.95 23.86
CA ASP A 92 25.39 -18.67 24.30
C ASP A 92 25.85 -19.66 25.39
N LYS A 93 27.16 -19.76 25.52
CA LYS A 93 27.81 -20.56 26.56
C LYS A 93 28.48 -19.63 27.57
N LEU A 94 28.16 -19.83 28.85
CA LEU A 94 28.80 -19.17 29.96
C LEU A 94 29.67 -20.17 30.71
N ASP A 95 30.97 -19.90 30.82
CA ASP A 95 31.94 -20.76 31.54
C ASP A 95 32.01 -20.37 33.01
N PHE A 96 31.85 -21.36 33.91
CA PHE A 96 31.98 -21.20 35.35
C PHE A 96 32.94 -22.27 35.89
N PRO A 97 33.56 -22.04 37.06
CA PRO A 97 34.46 -23.03 37.68
C PRO A 97 33.79 -24.39 37.93
N GLU A 98 32.51 -24.38 38.25
CA GLU A 98 31.70 -25.58 38.60
C GLU A 98 31.19 -26.30 37.35
N GLY A 99 31.34 -25.74 36.16
CA GLY A 99 30.83 -26.30 34.91
C GLY A 99 30.28 -25.21 33.97
N ASP A 100 30.03 -25.59 32.75
CA ASP A 100 29.49 -24.67 31.75
C ASP A 100 27.96 -24.58 31.87
N LEU A 101 27.41 -23.42 31.57
CA LEU A 101 25.97 -23.16 31.44
C LEU A 101 25.66 -22.77 29.99
N LEU A 102 24.80 -23.54 29.32
CA LEU A 102 24.26 -23.11 28.03
C LEU A 102 22.97 -22.34 28.28
N VAL A 103 22.87 -21.14 27.68
CA VAL A 103 21.73 -20.24 27.84
C VAL A 103 21.07 -20.03 26.49
N ALA A 104 19.78 -20.34 26.39
CA ALA A 104 18.93 -19.87 25.30
C ALA A 104 18.06 -18.73 25.82
N GLU A 105 18.37 -17.53 25.33
CA GLU A 105 17.60 -16.30 25.59
C GLU A 105 16.57 -16.12 24.50
N VAL A 106 15.29 -16.02 24.85
CA VAL A 106 14.16 -15.95 23.92
C VAL A 106 13.44 -14.63 24.11
N THR A 107 13.34 -13.85 23.03
CA THR A 107 12.59 -12.60 23.02
C THR A 107 11.11 -12.89 22.76
N PRO A 108 10.16 -12.27 23.49
CA PRO A 108 8.74 -12.37 23.21
C PRO A 108 8.41 -12.03 21.75
N SER A 109 7.54 -12.82 21.14
CA SER A 109 7.13 -12.62 19.76
C SER A 109 6.15 -11.44 19.65
N LEU A 110 6.37 -10.57 18.68
CA LEU A 110 5.42 -9.50 18.32
C LEU A 110 4.19 -10.02 17.56
N ILE A 111 4.24 -11.28 17.09
CA ILE A 111 3.16 -11.90 16.29
C ILE A 111 2.71 -13.24 16.90
N PRO A 112 2.31 -13.29 18.20
CA PRO A 112 1.77 -14.48 18.80
C PRO A 112 0.43 -14.87 18.13
N PRO A 113 -0.07 -16.10 18.28
CA PRO A 113 0.56 -17.19 18.99
C PRO A 113 1.67 -17.87 18.19
N VAL A 114 2.78 -18.15 18.87
CA VAL A 114 3.84 -19.03 18.39
C VAL A 114 3.45 -20.48 18.67
N ARG A 115 3.67 -21.38 17.72
CA ARG A 115 3.26 -22.79 17.81
C ARG A 115 4.45 -23.71 17.64
N TYR A 116 4.55 -24.72 18.48
CA TYR A 116 5.46 -25.84 18.29
C TYR A 116 4.66 -27.05 17.81
N ARG A 117 4.97 -27.55 16.62
CA ARG A 117 4.23 -28.64 15.94
C ARG A 117 2.70 -28.44 15.99
N GLY A 118 2.28 -27.23 15.69
CA GLY A 118 0.86 -26.83 15.63
C GLY A 118 0.19 -26.53 16.98
N ARG A 119 0.85 -26.76 18.12
CA ARG A 119 0.32 -26.49 19.47
C ARG A 119 0.92 -25.21 20.06
N VAL A 120 0.10 -24.45 20.75
CA VAL A 120 0.52 -23.25 21.48
C VAL A 120 0.93 -23.66 22.89
N PHE A 121 2.17 -23.37 23.27
CA PHE A 121 2.67 -23.57 24.63
C PHE A 121 2.78 -22.22 25.33
N VAL A 122 2.39 -22.21 26.62
CA VAL A 122 2.43 -21.03 27.51
C VAL A 122 3.00 -21.41 28.87
N ARG A 123 3.36 -20.41 29.66
CA ARG A 123 3.78 -20.62 31.04
C ARG A 123 2.85 -19.90 32.01
N VAL A 124 2.40 -20.63 33.01
CA VAL A 124 1.65 -20.10 34.14
C VAL A 124 2.53 -20.27 35.37
N GLY A 125 3.20 -19.21 35.80
CA GLY A 125 4.27 -19.30 36.78
C GLY A 125 5.43 -20.18 36.27
N PRO A 126 5.97 -21.12 37.08
CA PRO A 126 7.04 -21.99 36.64
C PRO A 126 6.58 -23.14 35.73
N ARG A 127 5.29 -23.39 35.63
CA ARG A 127 4.74 -24.52 34.87
C ARG A 127 4.49 -24.15 33.41
N ARG A 128 4.96 -25.02 32.52
CA ARG A 128 4.63 -25.00 31.09
C ARG A 128 3.40 -25.86 30.83
N ASP A 129 2.48 -25.35 30.00
CA ASP A 129 1.27 -26.09 29.63
C ASP A 129 0.89 -25.76 28.17
N ILE A 130 -0.06 -26.52 27.61
CA ILE A 130 -0.69 -26.20 26.32
C ILE A 130 -1.72 -25.11 26.60
N ALA A 131 -1.72 -24.06 25.80
CA ALA A 131 -2.68 -22.96 25.91
C ALA A 131 -4.12 -23.47 25.76
N SER A 132 -4.99 -23.03 26.64
CA SER A 132 -6.43 -23.16 26.47
C SER A 132 -6.94 -22.29 25.32
N GLU A 133 -8.15 -22.55 24.83
CA GLU A 133 -8.78 -21.75 23.79
C GLU A 133 -8.88 -20.26 24.18
N ALA A 134 -9.14 -19.94 25.43
CA ALA A 134 -9.18 -18.59 25.94
C ALA A 134 -7.80 -17.90 25.89
N GLU A 135 -6.73 -18.62 26.24
CA GLU A 135 -5.36 -18.12 26.19
C GLU A 135 -4.87 -17.95 24.72
N GLU A 136 -5.19 -18.90 23.85
CA GLU A 136 -4.92 -18.72 22.39
C GLU A 136 -5.63 -17.50 21.82
N ARG A 137 -6.88 -17.26 22.26
CA ARG A 137 -7.64 -16.07 21.87
C ARG A 137 -6.94 -14.78 22.34
N ILE A 138 -6.50 -14.71 23.60
CA ILE A 138 -5.75 -13.56 24.15
C ILE A 138 -4.48 -13.31 23.31
N LEU A 139 -3.73 -14.35 22.98
CA LEU A 139 -2.54 -14.23 22.14
C LEU A 139 -2.87 -13.76 20.73
N THR A 140 -3.98 -14.23 20.16
CA THR A 140 -4.45 -13.80 18.83
C THR A 140 -4.91 -12.34 18.86
N GLU A 141 -5.61 -11.90 19.89
CA GLU A 141 -6.00 -10.50 20.08
C GLU A 141 -4.77 -9.59 20.21
N ARG A 142 -3.71 -10.04 20.89
CA ARG A 142 -2.43 -9.32 20.92
C ARG A 142 -1.81 -9.22 19.54
N ARG A 143 -1.77 -10.29 18.78
CA ARG A 143 -1.29 -10.24 17.40
C ARG A 143 -2.03 -9.18 16.59
N THR A 144 -3.34 -9.09 16.74
CA THR A 144 -4.18 -8.11 16.03
C THR A 144 -3.88 -6.68 16.50
N SER A 145 -3.63 -6.47 17.80
CA SER A 145 -3.23 -5.16 18.34
C SER A 145 -1.79 -4.76 17.99
N TYR A 146 -0.89 -5.73 17.83
CA TYR A 146 0.50 -5.53 17.35
C TYR A 146 0.64 -5.55 15.84
N MET A 147 -0.36 -5.96 15.09
CA MET A 147 -0.49 -5.61 13.68
C MET A 147 -0.93 -4.15 13.57
N ALA A 148 -0.20 -3.29 14.30
CA ALA A 148 -0.30 -1.86 14.11
C ALA A 148 -0.13 -1.59 12.62
N THR A 149 -1.04 -0.81 12.06
CA THR A 149 -0.90 -0.30 10.70
C THR A 149 0.46 0.38 10.60
N TYR A 150 1.04 0.42 9.41
CA TYR A 150 2.39 0.96 9.23
C TYR A 150 2.55 2.34 9.86
N ASP A 151 1.56 3.20 9.75
CA ASP A 151 1.56 4.54 10.33
C ASP A 151 1.61 4.56 11.86
N ALA A 152 1.13 3.50 12.53
CA ALA A 152 1.18 3.34 14.00
C ALA A 152 2.52 2.78 14.50
N THR A 153 3.38 2.25 13.62
CA THR A 153 4.65 1.65 14.06
C THR A 153 5.69 2.70 14.41
N PRO A 154 6.57 2.44 15.42
CA PRO A 154 7.66 3.33 15.78
C PRO A 154 8.70 3.42 14.66
N CYS A 155 9.18 4.62 14.36
CA CYS A 155 10.26 4.85 13.44
C CYS A 155 11.60 4.85 14.18
N ILE A 156 12.22 3.70 14.29
CA ILE A 156 13.49 3.55 15.02
C ILE A 156 14.58 4.43 14.39
N GLY A 157 15.29 5.16 15.22
CA GLY A 157 16.35 6.09 14.79
C GLY A 157 15.83 7.52 14.50
N SER A 158 14.54 7.77 14.65
CA SER A 158 13.98 9.12 14.66
C SER A 158 13.87 9.68 16.09
N SER A 159 13.72 10.99 16.20
CA SER A 159 13.59 11.71 17.46
C SER A 159 12.58 12.86 17.37
N LEU A 160 12.29 13.52 18.47
CA LEU A 160 11.44 14.73 18.48
C LEU A 160 12.05 15.86 17.63
N ASP A 161 13.37 15.91 17.48
CA ASP A 161 14.05 16.91 16.66
C ASP A 161 13.73 16.80 15.18
N ASP A 162 13.23 15.64 14.74
CA ASP A 162 12.77 15.42 13.37
C ASP A 162 11.38 15.97 13.08
N LEU A 163 10.68 16.47 14.11
CA LEU A 163 9.31 16.99 14.01
C LEU A 163 9.24 18.52 14.05
N TYR A 164 8.22 19.08 13.44
CA TYR A 164 7.82 20.48 13.62
C TYR A 164 6.99 20.63 14.92
N LEU A 165 7.66 20.58 16.06
CA LEU A 165 7.01 20.57 17.37
C LEU A 165 6.16 21.83 17.64
N ASP A 166 6.57 23.00 17.14
CA ASP A 166 5.80 24.23 17.30
C ASP A 166 4.43 24.11 16.62
N TYR A 167 4.39 23.61 15.40
CA TYR A 167 3.11 23.37 14.70
C TYR A 167 2.23 22.34 15.44
N ILE A 168 2.85 21.29 15.98
CA ILE A 168 2.13 20.29 16.77
C ILE A 168 1.51 20.92 18.01
N ARG A 169 2.27 21.70 18.78
CA ARG A 169 1.79 22.34 20.03
C ARG A 169 0.75 23.42 19.78
N ASP A 170 1.00 24.26 18.78
CA ASP A 170 0.21 25.48 18.59
C ASP A 170 -1.02 25.26 17.70
N THR A 171 -1.01 24.20 16.88
CA THR A 171 -2.07 23.98 15.88
C THR A 171 -2.72 22.61 16.01
N TYR A 172 -1.93 21.52 16.01
CA TYR A 172 -2.47 20.17 15.95
C TYR A 172 -3.09 19.72 17.28
N LEU A 173 -2.34 19.79 18.38
CA LEU A 173 -2.84 19.38 19.71
C LEU A 173 -4.11 20.12 20.11
N PRO A 174 -4.23 21.46 19.93
CA PRO A 174 -5.49 22.18 20.19
C PRO A 174 -6.65 21.78 19.28
N ALA A 175 -6.38 21.18 18.12
CA ALA A 175 -7.43 20.70 17.22
C ALA A 175 -7.96 19.30 17.60
N VAL A 176 -7.12 18.46 18.25
CA VAL A 176 -7.45 17.05 18.55
C VAL A 176 -7.76 16.80 20.02
N VAL A 177 -7.33 17.67 20.93
CA VAL A 177 -7.55 17.57 22.37
C VAL A 177 -8.40 18.76 22.82
N ASP A 178 -9.38 18.50 23.68
CA ASP A 178 -10.19 19.56 24.25
C ASP A 178 -9.30 20.64 24.90
N THR A 179 -9.61 21.91 24.64
CA THR A 179 -8.79 23.06 25.06
C THR A 179 -8.65 23.14 26.58
N GLU A 180 -9.70 22.79 27.35
CA GLU A 180 -9.66 22.79 28.81
C GLU A 180 -8.77 21.65 29.33
N VAL A 181 -8.83 20.50 28.70
CA VAL A 181 -7.96 19.34 29.02
C VAL A 181 -6.51 19.66 28.70
N LEU A 182 -6.25 20.26 27.54
CA LEU A 182 -4.89 20.65 27.14
C LEU A 182 -4.28 21.71 28.05
N ALA A 183 -5.08 22.68 28.49
CA ALA A 183 -4.63 23.73 29.41
C ALA A 183 -4.25 23.21 30.80
N GLN A 184 -4.81 22.11 31.24
CA GLN A 184 -4.52 21.44 32.52
C GLN A 184 -3.50 20.29 32.37
N ASP A 185 -3.07 19.96 31.14
CA ASP A 185 -2.16 18.89 30.87
C ASP A 185 -0.71 19.25 31.19
N ASN A 186 -0.22 18.76 32.30
CA ASN A 186 1.16 18.94 32.76
C ASN A 186 2.12 17.86 32.25
N ARG A 187 1.65 16.92 31.38
CA ARG A 187 2.49 15.88 30.80
C ARG A 187 3.52 16.47 29.86
N ASP A 188 4.63 15.77 29.73
CA ASP A 188 5.63 16.16 28.74
C ASP A 188 5.11 15.94 27.30
N ILE A 189 5.78 16.52 26.33
CA ILE A 189 5.37 16.45 24.92
C ILE A 189 5.34 14.99 24.39
N LYS A 190 6.21 14.11 24.89
CA LYS A 190 6.24 12.70 24.49
C LYS A 190 4.96 11.98 24.93
N GLU A 191 4.51 12.26 26.15
CA GLU A 191 3.26 11.69 26.70
C GLU A 191 2.03 12.25 25.99
N GLN A 192 2.02 13.55 25.68
CA GLN A 192 0.96 14.17 24.89
C GLN A 192 0.87 13.55 23.49
N LEU A 193 2.01 13.40 22.80
CA LEU A 193 2.07 12.75 21.49
C LEU A 193 1.71 11.28 21.54
N ALA A 194 2.09 10.56 22.60
CA ALA A 194 1.72 9.16 22.77
C ALA A 194 0.19 8.99 22.94
N SER A 195 -0.49 9.93 23.61
CA SER A 195 -1.95 9.89 23.79
C SER A 195 -2.71 10.00 22.46
N VAL A 196 -2.13 10.63 21.45
CA VAL A 196 -2.67 10.72 20.08
C VAL A 196 -1.96 9.80 19.10
N ARG A 197 -1.24 8.78 19.61
CA ARG A 197 -0.55 7.72 18.83
C ARG A 197 0.53 8.21 17.87
N LEU A 198 1.13 9.37 18.14
CA LEU A 198 2.23 9.94 17.36
C LEU A 198 3.61 9.65 17.95
N TYR A 199 3.68 9.03 19.14
CA TYR A 199 4.93 8.67 19.81
C TYR A 199 4.84 7.29 20.45
N ASP A 200 5.88 6.48 20.26
CA ASP A 200 6.01 5.18 20.92
C ASP A 200 6.88 5.30 22.19
N ARG A 201 6.28 5.02 23.33
CA ARG A 201 6.93 5.13 24.64
C ARG A 201 7.92 3.99 24.92
N ILE A 202 7.73 2.83 24.28
CA ILE A 202 8.58 1.65 24.49
C ILE A 202 9.91 1.85 23.80
N HIS A 203 9.89 2.37 22.55
CA HIS A 203 11.07 2.59 21.75
C HIS A 203 11.61 4.02 21.84
N ASP A 204 10.92 4.89 22.60
CA ASP A 204 11.26 6.31 22.82
C ASP A 204 11.50 7.08 21.52
N CYS A 205 10.60 6.93 20.53
CA CYS A 205 10.70 7.59 19.24
C CYS A 205 9.32 7.89 18.63
N PRO A 206 9.23 8.86 17.68
CA PRO A 206 8.04 9.11 16.89
C PRO A 206 7.56 7.91 16.09
N THR A 207 6.24 7.83 15.86
CA THR A 207 5.66 6.87 14.92
C THR A 207 5.81 7.37 13.47
N TYR A 208 5.65 6.46 12.49
CA TYR A 208 5.66 6.88 11.08
C TYR A 208 4.56 7.90 10.78
N ALA A 209 3.38 7.82 11.43
CA ALA A 209 2.34 8.84 11.31
C ALA A 209 2.86 10.24 11.69
N ALA A 210 3.58 10.36 12.80
CA ALA A 210 4.15 11.64 13.23
C ALA A 210 5.10 12.22 12.19
N LEU A 211 5.97 11.38 11.62
CA LEU A 211 6.92 11.81 10.60
C LEU A 211 6.25 12.16 9.27
N ILE A 212 5.21 11.41 8.85
CA ILE A 212 4.45 11.72 7.65
C ILE A 212 3.71 13.04 7.81
N LEU A 213 3.03 13.23 8.93
CA LEU A 213 2.20 14.40 9.18
C LEU A 213 3.04 15.66 9.45
N PHE A 214 4.08 15.56 10.29
CA PHE A 214 4.77 16.69 10.90
C PHE A 214 6.30 16.63 10.80
N GLY A 215 6.87 15.64 10.11
CA GLY A 215 8.32 15.47 10.00
C GLY A 215 8.98 16.59 9.17
N LYS A 216 10.15 17.03 9.59
CA LYS A 216 10.96 18.00 8.84
C LYS A 216 11.42 17.46 7.50
N ASN A 217 11.76 16.17 7.46
CA ASN A 217 12.16 15.45 6.23
C ASN A 217 11.59 14.02 6.19
N PRO A 218 10.29 13.83 5.90
CA PRO A 218 9.67 12.50 5.84
C PRO A 218 10.36 11.55 4.86
N ARG A 219 10.92 12.08 3.77
CA ARG A 219 11.58 11.30 2.72
C ARG A 219 12.89 10.64 3.16
N TYR A 220 13.51 11.11 4.23
CA TYR A 220 14.68 10.44 4.81
C TYR A 220 14.32 9.04 5.32
N TYR A 221 13.14 8.92 5.93
CA TYR A 221 12.62 7.66 6.47
C TYR A 221 11.77 6.88 5.44
N MET A 222 11.08 7.59 4.57
CA MET A 222 10.15 7.05 3.57
C MET A 222 10.40 7.72 2.21
N PRO A 223 11.32 7.19 1.39
CA PRO A 223 11.77 7.84 0.15
C PRO A 223 10.64 8.20 -0.82
N GLY A 224 9.54 7.42 -0.83
CA GLY A 224 8.36 7.67 -1.65
C GLY A 224 7.33 8.64 -1.06
N ALA A 225 7.55 9.23 0.13
CA ALA A 225 6.59 10.12 0.78
C ALA A 225 6.59 11.54 0.14
N TYR A 226 6.09 11.63 -1.10
CA TYR A 226 5.90 12.88 -1.83
C TYR A 226 4.82 12.71 -2.91
N VAL A 227 4.37 13.83 -3.51
CA VAL A 227 3.51 13.83 -4.69
C VAL A 227 4.33 14.30 -5.89
N GLN A 228 4.27 13.53 -6.98
CA GLN A 228 4.85 13.89 -8.28
C GLN A 228 3.75 14.32 -9.23
N TYR A 229 3.77 15.56 -9.66
CA TYR A 229 2.95 16.05 -10.75
C TYR A 229 3.75 16.02 -12.04
N VAL A 230 3.10 15.56 -13.14
CA VAL A 230 3.63 15.64 -14.49
C VAL A 230 2.49 15.99 -15.46
N ARG A 231 2.70 16.98 -16.33
CA ARG A 231 1.82 17.28 -17.44
C ARG A 231 2.42 16.73 -18.73
N PHE A 232 1.65 15.91 -19.41
CA PHE A 232 2.00 15.36 -20.72
C PHE A 232 1.23 16.07 -21.82
N GLU A 233 1.85 16.24 -22.99
CA GLU A 233 1.16 16.61 -24.21
C GLU A 233 0.33 15.42 -24.71
N GLY A 234 -0.91 15.70 -25.16
CA GLY A 234 -1.80 14.66 -25.66
C GLY A 234 -2.54 13.90 -24.55
N LYS A 235 -2.96 12.69 -24.87
CA LYS A 235 -3.86 11.88 -24.02
C LYS A 235 -3.18 10.65 -23.39
N GLU A 236 -1.90 10.45 -23.63
CA GLU A 236 -1.16 9.24 -23.20
C GLU A 236 0.22 9.61 -22.65
N LYS A 237 0.79 8.76 -21.79
CA LYS A 237 2.12 8.91 -21.15
C LYS A 237 3.31 8.91 -22.14
N GLY A 238 3.07 8.73 -23.42
CA GLY A 238 4.09 8.77 -24.48
C GLY A 238 4.33 10.16 -25.08
N GLY A 239 3.55 11.16 -24.67
CA GLY A 239 3.69 12.55 -25.11
C GLY A 239 4.89 13.27 -24.49
N GLU A 240 5.19 14.48 -25.00
CA GLU A 240 6.22 15.34 -24.41
C GLU A 240 5.82 15.78 -23.01
N VAL A 241 6.82 15.86 -22.10
CA VAL A 241 6.60 16.40 -20.76
C VAL A 241 6.60 17.92 -20.80
N LEU A 242 5.43 18.52 -20.62
CA LEU A 242 5.25 19.96 -20.64
C LEU A 242 5.57 20.63 -19.31
N ASN A 243 5.39 19.92 -18.19
CA ASN A 243 5.66 20.42 -16.84
C ASN A 243 5.86 19.29 -15.86
N GLU A 244 6.76 19.46 -14.88
CA GLU A 244 6.96 18.55 -13.76
C GLU A 244 7.11 19.34 -12.47
N LYS A 245 6.49 18.87 -11.37
CA LYS A 245 6.66 19.44 -10.05
C LYS A 245 6.61 18.35 -8.96
N ARG A 246 7.39 18.53 -7.90
CA ARG A 246 7.38 17.66 -6.72
C ARG A 246 6.90 18.43 -5.52
N PHE A 247 5.93 17.86 -4.80
CA PHE A 247 5.45 18.33 -3.51
C PHE A 247 6.00 17.40 -2.44
N GLN A 248 6.77 17.93 -1.51
CA GLN A 248 7.49 17.15 -0.50
C GLN A 248 7.51 17.88 0.86
N GLY A 249 7.83 17.15 1.91
CA GLY A 249 7.81 17.65 3.29
C GLY A 249 6.66 17.05 4.10
N PRO A 250 6.37 17.58 5.28
CA PRO A 250 5.27 17.12 6.11
C PRO A 250 3.93 17.28 5.39
N LEU A 251 3.04 16.32 5.62
CA LEU A 251 1.78 16.23 4.89
C LEU A 251 0.95 17.52 4.95
N TYR A 252 0.88 18.18 6.13
CA TYR A 252 0.11 19.41 6.27
C TYR A 252 0.59 20.55 5.37
N LYS A 253 1.93 20.71 5.18
CA LYS A 253 2.49 21.72 4.24
C LYS A 253 2.27 21.28 2.79
N MET A 254 2.57 20.01 2.50
CA MET A 254 2.43 19.45 1.16
C MET A 254 1.00 19.57 0.64
N LEU A 255 -0.01 19.35 1.49
CA LEU A 255 -1.42 19.49 1.12
C LEU A 255 -1.79 20.94 0.79
N SER A 256 -1.32 21.91 1.57
CA SER A 256 -1.57 23.33 1.30
C SER A 256 -0.93 23.81 -0.01
N GLU A 257 0.31 23.38 -0.27
CA GLU A 257 0.99 23.70 -1.54
C GLU A 257 0.30 23.03 -2.74
N LEU A 258 -0.16 21.80 -2.58
CA LEU A 258 -0.87 21.04 -3.61
C LEU A 258 -2.24 21.67 -3.91
N GLU A 259 -2.99 22.08 -2.88
CA GLU A 259 -4.28 22.76 -3.04
C GLU A 259 -4.11 24.03 -3.90
N SER A 260 -3.19 24.91 -3.51
CA SER A 260 -2.89 26.13 -4.28
C SER A 260 -2.44 25.82 -5.72
N PHE A 261 -1.69 24.74 -5.93
CA PHE A 261 -1.26 24.34 -7.26
C PHE A 261 -2.43 23.82 -8.11
N VAL A 262 -3.28 22.97 -7.55
CA VAL A 262 -4.45 22.43 -8.24
C VAL A 262 -5.36 23.57 -8.68
N GLU A 263 -5.64 24.53 -7.79
CA GLU A 263 -6.50 25.67 -8.08
C GLU A 263 -5.95 26.60 -9.18
N ASN A 264 -4.64 26.81 -9.21
CA ASN A 264 -4.04 27.80 -10.11
C ASN A 264 -3.45 27.22 -11.40
N ALA A 265 -3.10 25.93 -11.43
CA ALA A 265 -2.41 25.32 -12.56
C ALA A 265 -3.19 24.20 -13.27
N ILE A 266 -4.11 23.54 -12.57
CA ILE A 266 -4.88 22.43 -13.16
C ILE A 266 -6.31 22.83 -13.44
N VAL A 267 -6.96 23.52 -12.50
CA VAL A 267 -8.35 23.94 -12.65
C VAL A 267 -8.44 25.19 -13.49
N THR A 268 -9.26 25.13 -14.55
CA THR A 268 -9.57 26.26 -15.42
C THR A 268 -11.06 26.53 -15.41
N GLN A 269 -11.43 27.80 -15.55
CA GLN A 269 -12.81 28.23 -15.60
C GLN A 269 -13.01 29.05 -16.87
N ARG A 270 -14.10 28.80 -17.58
CA ARG A 270 -14.47 29.60 -18.76
C ARG A 270 -15.95 29.94 -18.79
N PRO A 271 -16.34 31.15 -19.17
CA PRO A 271 -17.73 31.45 -19.45
C PRO A 271 -18.16 30.78 -20.77
N VAL A 272 -19.37 30.21 -20.76
CA VAL A 272 -20.02 29.64 -21.95
C VAL A 272 -21.41 30.22 -22.04
N THR A 273 -21.81 30.65 -23.25
CA THR A 273 -23.14 31.21 -23.52
C THR A 273 -24.18 30.09 -23.35
N GLU A 274 -25.05 30.19 -22.34
CA GLU A 274 -26.18 29.27 -22.14
C GLU A 274 -27.38 29.70 -22.98
N SER A 275 -27.56 31.01 -23.16
CA SER A 275 -28.58 31.60 -24.01
C SER A 275 -28.12 32.96 -24.50
N LEU A 276 -28.90 33.61 -25.38
CA LEU A 276 -28.56 34.93 -25.97
C LEU A 276 -28.13 35.99 -24.91
N PHE A 277 -28.62 35.89 -23.69
CA PHE A 277 -28.36 36.86 -22.63
C PHE A 277 -27.84 36.23 -21.32
N LYS A 278 -27.51 34.94 -21.34
CA LYS A 278 -27.09 34.23 -20.10
C LYS A 278 -25.83 33.43 -20.35
N GLU A 279 -24.84 33.68 -19.51
CA GLU A 279 -23.59 32.92 -19.47
C GLU A 279 -23.57 31.98 -18.27
N LYS A 280 -22.97 30.80 -18.44
CA LYS A 280 -22.67 29.83 -17.39
C LYS A 280 -21.16 29.63 -17.34
N THR A 281 -20.62 29.60 -16.14
CA THR A 281 -19.20 29.24 -15.95
C THR A 281 -19.06 27.72 -15.93
N ILE A 282 -18.24 27.19 -16.83
CA ILE A 282 -17.86 25.77 -16.84
C ILE A 282 -16.46 25.63 -16.23
N ILE A 283 -16.33 24.67 -15.34
CA ILE A 283 -15.06 24.32 -14.69
C ILE A 283 -14.62 22.99 -15.30
N ASN A 284 -13.33 22.91 -15.74
CA ASN A 284 -12.81 21.65 -16.31
C ASN A 284 -12.82 20.50 -15.31
N TYR A 285 -12.37 20.75 -14.08
CA TYR A 285 -12.36 19.79 -12.99
C TYR A 285 -12.88 20.46 -11.71
N PRO A 286 -13.94 19.95 -11.06
CA PRO A 286 -14.40 20.51 -9.78
C PRO A 286 -13.35 20.34 -8.70
N ASN A 287 -12.91 21.42 -8.06
CA ASN A 287 -11.91 21.42 -6.98
C ASN A 287 -12.22 20.43 -5.88
N LYS A 288 -13.50 20.33 -5.50
CA LYS A 288 -13.95 19.41 -4.43
C LYS A 288 -13.73 17.94 -4.79
N ALA A 289 -13.88 17.57 -6.07
CA ALA A 289 -13.67 16.21 -6.52
C ALA A 289 -12.17 15.85 -6.51
N LEU A 290 -11.31 16.71 -7.07
CA LEU A 290 -9.86 16.49 -7.04
C LEU A 290 -9.31 16.48 -5.61
N ARG A 291 -9.79 17.38 -4.75
CA ARG A 291 -9.44 17.41 -3.33
C ARG A 291 -9.75 16.08 -2.64
N GLU A 292 -10.98 15.58 -2.76
CA GLU A 292 -11.40 14.30 -2.16
C GLU A 292 -10.52 13.14 -2.62
N LEU A 293 -10.21 13.06 -3.92
CA LEU A 293 -9.37 12.01 -4.48
C LEU A 293 -7.91 12.11 -4.00
N MET A 294 -7.36 13.30 -3.88
CA MET A 294 -6.00 13.50 -3.37
C MET A 294 -5.89 13.19 -1.88
N MET A 295 -6.91 13.56 -1.08
CA MET A 295 -6.95 13.19 0.35
C MET A 295 -7.03 11.67 0.50
N ASN A 296 -7.87 10.99 -0.29
CA ASN A 296 -7.95 9.54 -0.31
C ASN A 296 -6.62 8.90 -0.70
N ALA A 297 -5.93 9.45 -1.71
CA ALA A 297 -4.60 8.98 -2.09
C ALA A 297 -3.61 9.08 -0.92
N CYS A 298 -3.64 10.14 -0.12
CA CYS A 298 -2.78 10.30 1.06
C CYS A 298 -3.13 9.32 2.18
N MET A 299 -4.43 9.13 2.49
CA MET A 299 -4.88 8.24 3.57
C MET A 299 -4.65 6.76 3.26
N HIS A 300 -4.82 6.35 2.00
CA HIS A 300 -4.76 4.94 1.59
C HIS A 300 -3.42 4.52 0.97
N ARG A 301 -2.47 5.46 0.79
CA ARG A 301 -1.15 5.14 0.26
C ARG A 301 -0.42 4.09 1.09
N ASP A 302 0.24 3.15 0.42
CA ASP A 302 1.24 2.30 1.04
C ASP A 302 2.55 3.09 1.22
N TYR A 303 2.82 3.57 2.45
CA TYR A 303 4.02 4.35 2.76
C TYR A 303 5.30 3.52 2.84
N GLN A 304 5.22 2.19 2.83
CA GLN A 304 6.39 1.31 2.70
C GLN A 304 6.91 1.28 1.26
N ALA A 305 6.04 1.58 0.29
CA ALA A 305 6.42 1.58 -1.12
C ALA A 305 7.20 2.85 -1.48
N ASN A 306 8.22 2.70 -2.35
CA ASN A 306 9.01 3.82 -2.86
C ASN A 306 8.29 4.63 -3.96
N MET A 307 7.19 4.11 -4.52
CA MET A 307 6.41 4.83 -5.52
C MET A 307 5.68 6.01 -4.89
N PRO A 308 5.87 7.26 -5.36
CA PRO A 308 5.13 8.41 -4.85
C PRO A 308 3.65 8.37 -5.27
N ILE A 309 2.83 9.26 -4.68
CA ILE A 309 1.55 9.60 -5.28
C ILE A 309 1.85 10.34 -6.59
N ARG A 310 1.25 9.89 -7.69
CA ARG A 310 1.42 10.49 -9.01
C ARG A 310 0.14 11.21 -9.41
N LEU A 311 0.28 12.46 -9.79
CA LEU A 311 -0.76 13.31 -10.32
C LEU A 311 -0.36 13.65 -11.76
N TYR A 312 -0.90 12.92 -12.73
CA TYR A 312 -0.60 13.13 -14.15
C TYR A 312 -1.74 13.87 -14.81
N GLN A 313 -1.42 14.93 -15.53
CA GLN A 313 -2.36 15.73 -16.30
C GLN A 313 -2.13 15.50 -17.78
N PHE A 314 -3.21 15.22 -18.49
CA PHE A 314 -3.28 15.08 -19.94
C PHE A 314 -4.20 16.17 -20.52
N ASP A 315 -4.38 16.22 -21.83
CA ASP A 315 -5.22 17.24 -22.46
C ASP A 315 -6.70 17.08 -22.12
N ASP A 316 -7.16 15.85 -21.87
CA ASP A 316 -8.59 15.56 -21.65
C ASP A 316 -8.90 14.93 -20.26
N HIS A 317 -7.89 14.58 -19.46
CA HIS A 317 -8.11 13.98 -18.14
C HIS A 317 -6.94 14.21 -17.18
N VAL A 318 -7.19 13.94 -15.92
CA VAL A 318 -6.20 13.85 -14.84
C VAL A 318 -6.21 12.42 -14.30
N GLU A 319 -5.02 11.81 -14.16
CA GLU A 319 -4.82 10.50 -13.54
C GLU A 319 -4.17 10.66 -12.17
N ILE A 320 -4.78 10.11 -11.14
CA ILE A 320 -4.21 10.04 -9.78
C ILE A 320 -3.90 8.59 -9.48
N MET A 321 -2.62 8.31 -9.19
CA MET A 321 -2.16 6.96 -8.84
C MET A 321 -1.45 6.97 -7.49
N ASN A 322 -1.71 5.98 -6.65
CA ASN A 322 -0.95 5.76 -5.43
C ASN A 322 -0.53 4.30 -5.27
N ALA A 323 0.57 4.11 -4.53
CA ALA A 323 1.03 2.79 -4.13
C ALA A 323 0.03 2.13 -3.18
N GLY A 324 -0.15 0.82 -3.34
CA GLY A 324 -1.13 0.01 -2.61
C GLY A 324 -2.48 -0.05 -3.33
N GLY A 325 -3.00 -1.28 -3.50
CA GLY A 325 -4.37 -1.51 -3.96
C GLY A 325 -5.39 -1.31 -2.84
N LEU A 326 -6.56 -1.89 -2.97
CA LEU A 326 -7.56 -1.95 -1.89
C LEU A 326 -6.96 -2.59 -0.63
N TYR A 327 -7.45 -2.21 0.56
CA TYR A 327 -6.89 -2.64 1.84
C TYR A 327 -7.95 -3.24 2.75
N GLY A 328 -7.51 -4.15 3.63
CA GLY A 328 -8.36 -4.76 4.66
C GLY A 328 -9.49 -5.58 4.05
N GLU A 329 -10.73 -5.26 4.37
CA GLU A 329 -11.93 -5.93 3.87
C GLU A 329 -12.43 -5.40 2.51
N ALA A 330 -11.83 -4.30 2.00
CA ALA A 330 -12.18 -3.79 0.69
C ALA A 330 -11.67 -4.71 -0.43
N ARG A 331 -12.56 -5.05 -1.36
CA ARG A 331 -12.31 -5.92 -2.53
C ARG A 331 -12.90 -5.26 -3.78
N PRO A 332 -12.44 -5.62 -5.00
CA PRO A 332 -13.04 -5.08 -6.22
C PRO A 332 -14.57 -5.29 -6.30
N GLU A 333 -15.07 -6.41 -5.76
CA GLU A 333 -16.49 -6.78 -5.81
C GLU A 333 -17.36 -5.93 -4.87
N ASN A 334 -16.79 -5.37 -3.80
CA ASN A 334 -17.53 -4.57 -2.81
C ASN A 334 -17.14 -3.08 -2.82
N PHE A 335 -16.18 -2.69 -3.66
CA PHE A 335 -15.81 -1.28 -3.84
C PHE A 335 -16.93 -0.52 -4.57
N PRO A 336 -17.29 0.70 -4.19
CA PRO A 336 -16.74 1.51 -3.10
C PRO A 336 -17.50 1.39 -1.77
N THR A 337 -18.36 0.37 -1.60
CA THR A 337 -19.28 0.26 -0.46
C THR A 337 -18.55 -0.08 0.83
N VAL A 338 -17.56 -0.97 0.75
CA VAL A 338 -16.71 -1.35 1.89
C VAL A 338 -15.40 -0.59 1.82
N ASN A 339 -15.01 0.02 2.93
CA ASN A 339 -13.77 0.78 3.06
C ASN A 339 -13.05 0.38 4.35
N ASP A 340 -11.73 0.30 4.26
CA ASP A 340 -10.84 0.09 5.40
C ASP A 340 -9.61 1.00 5.25
N TYR A 341 -9.10 1.51 6.37
CA TYR A 341 -8.00 2.48 6.35
C TYR A 341 -6.64 1.80 6.47
N ARG A 342 -5.79 1.97 5.46
CA ARG A 342 -4.38 1.52 5.51
C ARG A 342 -3.59 2.29 6.56
N ASN A 343 -3.89 3.59 6.73
CA ASN A 343 -3.21 4.49 7.66
C ASN A 343 -4.25 5.21 8.54
N PRO A 344 -4.82 4.53 9.55
CA PRO A 344 -5.92 5.06 10.36
C PRO A 344 -5.51 6.28 11.19
N ILE A 345 -4.25 6.35 11.67
CA ILE A 345 -3.78 7.52 12.45
C ILE A 345 -3.68 8.76 11.56
N ILE A 346 -3.16 8.58 10.34
CA ILE A 346 -3.12 9.68 9.35
C ILE A 346 -4.54 10.12 9.00
N ALA A 347 -5.46 9.18 8.76
CA ALA A 347 -6.85 9.49 8.43
C ALA A 347 -7.55 10.24 9.57
N GLU A 348 -7.37 9.82 10.81
CA GLU A 348 -7.90 10.50 12.00
C GLU A 348 -7.32 11.91 12.14
N ALA A 349 -5.99 12.06 12.02
CA ALA A 349 -5.35 13.37 12.07
C ALA A 349 -5.84 14.32 10.97
N MET A 350 -6.01 13.83 9.74
CA MET A 350 -6.55 14.60 8.62
C MET A 350 -8.00 15.03 8.86
N LYS A 351 -8.81 14.18 9.51
CA LYS A 351 -10.18 14.55 9.91
C LYS A 351 -10.19 15.66 10.95
N GLU A 352 -9.40 15.52 12.01
CA GLU A 352 -9.34 16.53 13.08
C GLU A 352 -8.79 17.87 12.56
N MET A 353 -7.84 17.85 11.63
CA MET A 353 -7.36 19.04 10.91
C MET A 353 -8.35 19.55 9.84
N LYS A 354 -9.55 18.96 9.72
CA LYS A 354 -10.64 19.35 8.78
C LYS A 354 -10.30 19.20 7.30
N TYR A 355 -9.34 18.35 6.97
CA TYR A 355 -9.05 18.01 5.57
C TYR A 355 -10.07 17.04 4.97
N VAL A 356 -10.62 16.12 5.76
CA VAL A 356 -11.53 15.06 5.30
C VAL A 356 -12.69 14.84 6.28
N ASN A 357 -13.76 14.20 5.77
CA ASN A 357 -14.86 13.69 6.58
C ASN A 357 -14.87 12.15 6.45
N MET A 358 -14.82 11.43 7.57
CA MET A 358 -14.78 9.96 7.58
C MET A 358 -16.18 9.33 7.54
N PHE A 359 -16.97 9.61 6.47
CA PHE A 359 -18.35 9.09 6.34
C PHE A 359 -18.48 7.96 5.31
N ASN A 360 -17.37 7.40 4.81
CA ASN A 360 -17.36 6.35 3.78
C ASN A 360 -18.15 6.67 2.50
N GLN A 361 -18.33 7.96 2.17
CA GLN A 361 -19.08 8.44 1.02
C GLN A 361 -18.22 9.18 -0.01
N GLY A 362 -16.88 9.16 0.15
CA GLY A 362 -15.95 9.95 -0.67
C GLY A 362 -16.10 9.67 -2.16
N VAL A 363 -16.07 8.40 -2.57
CA VAL A 363 -16.19 8.01 -3.99
C VAL A 363 -17.56 8.40 -4.56
N LYS A 364 -18.66 8.14 -3.84
CA LYS A 364 -20.00 8.55 -4.29
C LYS A 364 -20.09 10.07 -4.44
N ARG A 365 -19.59 10.82 -3.45
CA ARG A 365 -19.56 12.28 -3.50
C ARG A 365 -18.78 12.81 -4.71
N VAL A 366 -17.62 12.20 -5.03
CA VAL A 366 -16.86 12.54 -6.23
C VAL A 366 -17.70 12.36 -7.48
N GLN A 367 -18.39 11.23 -7.63
CA GLN A 367 -19.25 10.97 -8.79
C GLN A 367 -20.40 11.97 -8.89
N ASP A 368 -21.05 12.27 -7.75
CA ASP A 368 -22.15 13.24 -7.71
C ASP A 368 -21.68 14.64 -8.11
N ILE A 369 -20.53 15.10 -7.58
CA ILE A 369 -19.94 16.42 -7.92
C ILE A 369 -19.54 16.50 -9.41
N LEU A 370 -18.94 15.43 -9.97
CA LEU A 370 -18.60 15.36 -11.38
C LEU A 370 -19.84 15.42 -12.26
N HIS A 371 -20.87 14.67 -11.92
CA HIS A 371 -22.14 14.69 -12.64
C HIS A 371 -22.80 16.08 -12.60
N GLU A 372 -22.86 16.74 -11.44
CA GLU A 372 -23.41 18.09 -11.29
C GLU A 372 -22.66 19.13 -12.13
N ASN A 373 -21.35 18.97 -12.30
CA ASN A 373 -20.54 19.86 -13.12
C ASN A 373 -20.60 19.53 -14.64
N GLY A 374 -21.16 18.37 -15.02
CA GLY A 374 -21.23 17.89 -16.41
C GLY A 374 -19.97 17.14 -16.87
N ASN A 375 -19.12 16.67 -15.96
CA ASN A 375 -18.01 15.79 -16.29
C ASN A 375 -18.50 14.35 -16.49
N LYS A 376 -17.72 13.55 -17.20
CA LYS A 376 -17.88 12.09 -17.20
C LYS A 376 -17.62 11.54 -15.81
N PRO A 377 -18.25 10.41 -15.46
CA PRO A 377 -17.90 9.71 -14.22
C PRO A 377 -16.40 9.40 -14.14
N ALA A 378 -15.84 9.52 -12.94
CA ALA A 378 -14.47 9.08 -12.72
C ALA A 378 -14.35 7.56 -12.88
N GLU A 379 -13.26 7.11 -13.50
CA GLU A 379 -12.96 5.69 -13.70
C GLU A 379 -11.92 5.23 -12.67
N PHE A 380 -12.27 4.19 -11.91
CA PHE A 380 -11.42 3.63 -10.87
C PHE A 380 -10.84 2.30 -11.33
N ASP A 381 -9.52 2.19 -11.45
CA ASP A 381 -8.83 0.91 -11.66
C ASP A 381 -8.40 0.33 -10.31
N VAL A 382 -9.19 -0.59 -9.80
CA VAL A 382 -8.98 -1.33 -8.54
C VAL A 382 -8.54 -2.77 -8.79
N SER A 383 -8.26 -3.14 -10.04
CA SER A 383 -7.88 -4.50 -10.43
C SER A 383 -6.47 -4.89 -9.97
N LYS A 384 -5.60 -3.91 -9.74
CA LYS A 384 -4.20 -4.13 -9.38
C LYS A 384 -4.01 -4.19 -7.86
N LEU A 385 -3.32 -5.20 -7.39
CA LEU A 385 -3.06 -5.40 -5.96
C LEU A 385 -2.10 -4.37 -5.36
N THR A 386 -1.22 -3.77 -6.16
CA THR A 386 -0.13 -2.90 -5.69
C THR A 386 -0.28 -1.43 -6.05
N VAL A 387 -1.27 -1.08 -6.84
CA VAL A 387 -1.50 0.28 -7.32
C VAL A 387 -3.01 0.54 -7.41
N PHE A 388 -3.45 1.67 -6.88
CA PHE A 388 -4.77 2.22 -7.09
C PHE A 388 -4.68 3.37 -8.09
N CYS A 389 -5.58 3.44 -9.06
CA CYS A 389 -5.60 4.49 -10.07
C CYS A 389 -7.01 5.02 -10.27
N VAL A 390 -7.14 6.34 -10.45
CA VAL A 390 -8.40 6.98 -10.82
C VAL A 390 -8.17 8.00 -11.93
N ASN A 391 -9.02 7.97 -12.96
CA ASN A 391 -9.07 8.94 -14.06
C ASN A 391 -10.26 9.87 -13.88
N VAL A 392 -10.02 11.17 -13.96
CA VAL A 392 -11.03 12.23 -13.92
C VAL A 392 -10.99 12.96 -15.24
N PHE A 393 -12.09 12.93 -15.98
CA PHE A 393 -12.16 13.53 -17.32
C PHE A 393 -12.59 14.99 -17.26
N SER A 394 -11.99 15.82 -18.12
CA SER A 394 -12.35 17.24 -18.26
C SER A 394 -13.71 17.39 -18.93
N THR A 395 -14.46 18.44 -18.56
CA THR A 395 -15.68 18.84 -19.29
C THR A 395 -15.36 19.26 -20.74
N GLU A 396 -14.12 19.66 -21.03
CA GLU A 396 -13.71 20.07 -22.39
C GLU A 396 -13.60 18.90 -23.36
N SER A 397 -13.43 17.67 -22.85
CA SER A 397 -13.37 16.45 -23.65
C SER A 397 -14.66 16.18 -24.44
N GLU A 398 -15.82 16.71 -24.00
CA GLU A 398 -17.10 16.59 -24.72
C GLU A 398 -17.35 17.75 -25.72
N ALA A 399 -16.83 18.95 -25.42
CA ALA A 399 -17.05 20.12 -26.27
C ALA A 399 -16.33 20.01 -27.63
N GLU A 400 -15.17 19.34 -27.68
CA GLU A 400 -14.50 19.05 -28.95
C GLU A 400 -15.26 18.07 -29.86
N GLY A 401 -16.07 17.17 -29.26
CA GLY A 401 -16.98 16.26 -29.97
C GLY A 401 -18.17 17.00 -30.61
N VAL A 402 -18.66 18.05 -29.97
CA VAL A 402 -19.85 18.82 -30.44
C VAL A 402 -19.50 19.90 -31.41
N HIS A 403 -18.34 20.59 -31.28
CA HIS A 403 -17.94 21.64 -32.25
C HIS A 403 -17.44 21.12 -33.59
N LYS A 404 -17.01 19.86 -33.70
CA LYS A 404 -16.69 19.24 -35.00
C LYS A 404 -17.92 18.78 -35.79
N GLN A 405 -19.11 18.82 -35.20
CA GLN A 405 -20.37 18.48 -35.89
C GLN A 405 -21.12 19.67 -36.52
N THR A 406 -20.69 20.94 -36.30
CA THR A 406 -21.48 22.11 -36.76
C THR A 406 -20.96 22.76 -38.03
N GLN A 407 -19.97 22.19 -38.73
CA GLN A 407 -19.57 22.66 -40.07
C GLN A 407 -19.33 21.50 -41.04
N LYS A 408 -20.38 20.84 -41.47
CA LYS A 408 -20.54 20.24 -42.81
C LYS A 408 -21.99 19.83 -43.01
N ASN A 409 -22.67 20.60 -43.81
CA ASN A 409 -23.99 20.25 -44.33
C ASN A 409 -23.90 19.04 -45.25
N ASP A 410 -24.98 18.23 -45.16
CA ASP A 410 -25.53 17.33 -46.15
C ASP A 410 -24.70 16.12 -46.62
N THR A 411 -24.94 15.00 -45.94
CA THR A 411 -25.48 13.79 -46.58
C THR A 411 -25.72 12.73 -45.47
N ILE A 412 -26.98 12.26 -45.40
CA ILE A 412 -27.41 11.21 -44.47
C ILE A 412 -26.71 9.90 -44.86
N SER A 413 -25.85 9.39 -43.96
CA SER A 413 -25.48 7.98 -43.95
C SER A 413 -25.25 7.52 -42.50
N VAL A 414 -25.93 6.48 -42.13
CA VAL A 414 -25.99 5.78 -40.84
C VAL A 414 -24.59 5.45 -40.36
N SER A 415 -24.14 6.06 -39.25
CA SER A 415 -22.81 5.79 -38.67
C SER A 415 -22.90 4.69 -37.61
N ILE A 416 -22.39 3.53 -37.96
CA ILE A 416 -22.03 2.45 -37.05
C ILE A 416 -20.83 2.91 -36.19
N LYS A 417 -20.89 2.75 -34.87
CA LYS A 417 -19.81 3.06 -33.90
C LYS A 417 -18.52 2.37 -34.28
N THR A 418 -17.58 3.09 -34.89
CA THR A 418 -16.22 2.62 -35.18
C THR A 418 -15.31 3.04 -34.03
N GLN A 419 -14.79 2.11 -33.28
CA GLN A 419 -13.68 2.35 -32.35
C GLN A 419 -12.48 2.90 -33.14
N GLN A 420 -11.92 4.03 -32.69
CA GLN A 420 -10.86 4.74 -33.41
C GLN A 420 -9.62 3.85 -33.62
N LEU A 421 -9.29 3.62 -34.88
CA LEU A 421 -8.03 3.02 -35.32
C LEU A 421 -6.98 4.12 -35.50
N THR A 422 -5.71 3.81 -35.27
CA THR A 422 -4.61 4.73 -35.62
C THR A 422 -4.55 4.94 -37.12
N ASP A 423 -3.97 6.04 -37.58
CA ASP A 423 -3.82 6.35 -39.03
C ASP A 423 -3.13 5.20 -39.78
N ARG A 424 -2.16 4.52 -39.17
CA ARG A 424 -1.49 3.37 -39.75
C ARG A 424 -2.41 2.15 -39.82
N GLN A 425 -3.17 1.88 -38.81
CA GLN A 425 -4.16 0.80 -38.77
C GLN A 425 -5.28 1.05 -39.79
N ASN A 426 -5.74 2.29 -39.90
CA ASN A 426 -6.69 2.67 -40.96
C ASN A 426 -6.13 2.44 -42.38
N LYS A 427 -4.88 2.80 -42.62
CA LYS A 427 -4.20 2.54 -43.91
C LYS A 427 -4.10 1.03 -44.19
N ILE A 428 -3.71 0.23 -43.19
CA ILE A 428 -3.66 -1.25 -43.30
C ILE A 428 -5.04 -1.81 -43.61
N TYR A 429 -6.07 -1.38 -42.89
CA TYR A 429 -7.45 -1.83 -43.11
C TYR A 429 -7.96 -1.46 -44.50
N THR A 430 -7.70 -0.23 -44.96
CA THR A 430 -8.07 0.26 -46.33
C THR A 430 -7.37 -0.54 -47.43
N ILE A 431 -6.09 -0.85 -47.27
CA ILE A 431 -5.34 -1.69 -48.21
C ILE A 431 -5.96 -3.09 -48.30
N ILE A 432 -6.26 -3.70 -47.15
CA ILE A 432 -6.87 -5.04 -47.09
C ILE A 432 -8.30 -5.03 -47.69
N LYS A 433 -9.07 -3.98 -47.42
CA LYS A 433 -10.46 -3.84 -47.91
C LYS A 433 -10.55 -3.58 -49.43
N ASN A 434 -9.61 -2.86 -49.98
CA ASN A 434 -9.62 -2.50 -51.41
C ASN A 434 -8.97 -3.57 -52.31
N ASP A 435 -8.29 -4.55 -51.73
CA ASP A 435 -7.67 -5.65 -52.50
C ASP A 435 -8.67 -6.78 -52.71
N THR A 436 -9.63 -6.55 -53.59
CA THR A 436 -10.64 -7.55 -54.00
C THR A 436 -10.17 -8.50 -55.09
N ILE A 437 -8.90 -8.43 -55.54
CA ILE A 437 -8.48 -9.10 -56.79
C ILE A 437 -7.28 -10.06 -56.63
N ASN A 438 -6.47 -9.94 -55.57
CA ASN A 438 -5.31 -10.83 -55.40
C ASN A 438 -5.17 -11.30 -53.93
N ASP A 439 -5.36 -12.58 -53.72
CA ASP A 439 -5.20 -13.35 -52.46
C ASP A 439 -3.76 -13.32 -51.87
N THR A 440 -3.07 -12.18 -51.86
CA THR A 440 -1.64 -12.10 -51.57
C THR A 440 -1.24 -11.17 -50.43
N ILE A 441 -2.18 -10.46 -49.79
CA ILE A 441 -1.82 -9.52 -48.71
C ILE A 441 -1.31 -10.25 -47.49
N ASN A 442 -0.01 -10.13 -47.25
CA ASN A 442 0.67 -10.63 -46.06
C ASN A 442 1.46 -9.53 -45.31
N ALA A 443 1.95 -9.84 -44.12
CA ALA A 443 2.66 -8.87 -43.27
C ALA A 443 3.95 -8.32 -43.91
N GLN A 444 4.61 -9.07 -44.80
CA GLN A 444 5.83 -8.64 -45.48
C GLN A 444 5.50 -7.60 -46.58
N MET A 445 4.41 -7.79 -47.29
CA MET A 445 3.94 -6.87 -48.32
C MET A 445 3.50 -5.53 -47.70
N LEU A 446 2.71 -5.58 -46.63
CA LEU A 446 2.28 -4.36 -45.89
C LEU A 446 3.48 -3.62 -45.29
N SER A 447 4.50 -4.32 -44.83
CA SER A 447 5.75 -3.76 -44.30
C SER A 447 6.48 -2.95 -45.42
N LYS A 448 6.54 -3.46 -46.64
CA LYS A 448 7.15 -2.77 -47.80
C LYS A 448 6.34 -1.55 -48.24
N ILE A 449 5.01 -1.68 -48.30
CA ILE A 449 4.11 -0.58 -48.73
C ILE A 449 4.14 0.58 -47.75
N LEU A 450 4.16 0.29 -46.44
CA LEU A 450 4.06 1.31 -45.40
C LEU A 450 5.43 1.75 -44.83
N GLY A 451 6.54 1.21 -45.33
CA GLY A 451 7.88 1.54 -44.86
C GLY A 451 8.13 1.26 -43.37
N THR A 452 7.45 0.26 -42.79
CA THR A 452 7.46 -0.01 -41.36
C THR A 452 7.90 -1.44 -41.10
N SER A 453 8.52 -1.73 -39.93
CA SER A 453 9.02 -3.04 -39.61
C SER A 453 7.90 -4.12 -39.59
N ILE A 454 8.22 -5.35 -40.02
CA ILE A 454 7.29 -6.50 -40.03
C ILE A 454 6.68 -6.75 -38.64
N ILE A 455 7.44 -6.53 -37.57
CA ILE A 455 6.98 -6.72 -36.19
C ILE A 455 5.86 -5.72 -35.84
N THR A 456 6.01 -4.47 -36.26
CA THR A 456 5.01 -3.44 -36.07
C THR A 456 3.73 -3.74 -36.87
N ILE A 457 3.86 -4.18 -38.11
CA ILE A 457 2.72 -4.58 -38.94
C ILE A 457 1.98 -5.80 -38.33
N LYS A 458 2.70 -6.79 -37.85
CA LYS A 458 2.08 -7.95 -37.18
C LYS A 458 1.27 -7.56 -35.95
N ARG A 459 1.75 -6.58 -35.18
CA ARG A 459 1.02 -6.05 -34.02
C ARG A 459 -0.26 -5.33 -34.44
N ASP A 460 -0.19 -4.51 -35.48
CA ASP A 460 -1.37 -3.79 -35.99
C ASP A 460 -2.41 -4.76 -36.59
N LEU A 461 -1.97 -5.78 -37.32
CA LEU A 461 -2.85 -6.84 -37.84
C LEU A 461 -3.51 -7.63 -36.70
N TYR A 462 -2.81 -7.88 -35.59
CA TYR A 462 -3.39 -8.51 -34.41
C TYR A 462 -4.52 -7.65 -33.83
N ILE A 463 -4.30 -6.34 -33.68
CA ILE A 463 -5.30 -5.38 -33.17
C ILE A 463 -6.53 -5.32 -34.09
N LEU A 464 -6.32 -5.26 -35.41
CA LEU A 464 -7.41 -5.25 -36.39
C LEU A 464 -8.23 -6.55 -36.38
N ARG A 465 -7.57 -7.69 -36.18
CA ARG A 465 -8.22 -8.99 -36.01
C ARG A 465 -9.03 -9.08 -34.71
N ASP A 466 -8.44 -8.62 -33.60
CA ASP A 466 -9.08 -8.60 -32.29
C ASP A 466 -10.34 -7.72 -32.28
N LYS A 467 -10.33 -6.67 -33.10
CA LYS A 467 -11.49 -5.79 -33.35
C LYS A 467 -12.50 -6.36 -34.38
N ASN A 468 -12.34 -7.60 -34.81
CA ASN A 468 -13.18 -8.23 -35.83
C ASN A 468 -13.31 -7.45 -37.17
N LEU A 469 -12.28 -6.69 -37.55
CA LEU A 469 -12.26 -5.92 -38.80
C LEU A 469 -11.64 -6.71 -39.94
N ILE A 470 -10.72 -7.64 -39.63
CA ILE A 470 -10.04 -8.52 -40.59
C ILE A 470 -9.98 -9.94 -40.07
N LYS A 471 -9.89 -10.91 -40.97
CA LYS A 471 -9.62 -12.32 -40.66
C LYS A 471 -8.49 -12.87 -41.53
N TYR A 472 -7.77 -13.85 -41.00
CA TYR A 472 -6.74 -14.55 -41.74
C TYR A 472 -7.34 -15.80 -42.37
N VAL A 473 -7.16 -15.99 -43.67
CA VAL A 473 -7.70 -17.12 -44.46
C VAL A 473 -6.55 -17.90 -45.07
N GLY A 474 -6.56 -19.23 -44.91
CA GLY A 474 -5.55 -20.12 -45.44
C GLY A 474 -4.56 -20.64 -44.38
N SER A 475 -3.49 -21.33 -44.85
CA SER A 475 -2.46 -21.92 -43.98
C SER A 475 -1.45 -20.87 -43.48
N ASN A 476 -0.71 -21.18 -42.42
CA ASN A 476 0.32 -20.28 -41.86
C ASN A 476 1.43 -19.88 -42.86
N LYS A 477 1.62 -20.64 -43.94
CA LYS A 477 2.65 -20.36 -44.97
C LYS A 477 2.11 -19.67 -46.22
N THR A 478 0.84 -19.89 -46.56
CA THR A 478 0.22 -19.43 -47.81
C THR A 478 -1.06 -18.61 -47.62
N GLY A 479 -1.44 -18.34 -46.38
CA GLY A 479 -2.65 -17.59 -46.08
C GLY A 479 -2.46 -16.06 -46.23
N HIS A 480 -3.59 -15.34 -46.31
CA HIS A 480 -3.67 -13.91 -46.51
C HIS A 480 -4.73 -13.28 -45.59
N TRP A 481 -4.70 -11.96 -45.48
CA TRP A 481 -5.65 -11.19 -44.70
C TRP A 481 -6.81 -10.68 -45.52
N VAL A 482 -8.04 -10.81 -45.03
CA VAL A 482 -9.28 -10.37 -45.69
C VAL A 482 -10.09 -9.52 -44.71
N ALA A 483 -10.67 -8.42 -45.25
CA ALA A 483 -11.58 -7.58 -44.46
C ALA A 483 -12.90 -8.29 -44.22
N ILE A 484 -13.48 -8.10 -43.03
CA ILE A 484 -14.79 -8.66 -42.65
C ILE A 484 -15.84 -7.60 -43.05
N ASP A 485 -16.67 -7.91 -44.06
CA ASP A 485 -17.82 -7.09 -44.45
C ASP A 485 -18.98 -7.37 -43.47
N ASN A 486 -19.32 -6.38 -42.65
CA ASN A 486 -20.49 -6.44 -41.75
C ASN A 486 -21.81 -6.09 -42.47
N GLN A 487 -21.86 -6.26 -43.80
CA GLN A 487 -23.10 -6.09 -44.55
C GLN A 487 -23.61 -7.43 -45.11
N LYS A 488 -24.04 -8.36 -44.26
CA LYS A 488 -24.98 -9.44 -44.62
C LYS A 488 -25.42 -10.20 -43.37
N SER A 489 -26.47 -9.70 -42.70
CA SER A 489 -27.40 -10.53 -41.94
C SER A 489 -28.66 -9.71 -41.56
N GLU A 490 -29.41 -9.26 -42.58
CA GLU A 490 -30.85 -9.02 -42.47
C GLU A 490 -31.43 -9.36 -43.85
N ASN A 491 -31.72 -10.63 -44.03
CA ASN A 491 -32.74 -11.20 -44.91
C ASN A 491 -32.40 -12.70 -45.08
N ASP A 492 -32.98 -13.50 -44.20
CA ASP A 492 -33.64 -14.76 -44.52
C ASP A 492 -34.13 -15.42 -43.22
N ASN A 493 -35.52 -15.42 -43.17
CA ASN A 493 -36.44 -16.09 -42.25
C ASN A 493 -36.76 -15.40 -40.93
#